data_a0ea8866fbfcc33e8b79843e38454353
#
_entry.id   a0ea8866fbfcc33e8b79843e38454353
#
_cell.length_a   1.000
_cell.length_b   1.000
_cell.length_c   1.000
_cell.angle_alpha   90.00
_cell.angle_beta   90.00
_cell.angle_gamma   90.00
#
_symmetry.space_group_name_H-M   'P 1'
#
loop_
_entity.id
_entity.type
_entity.pdbx_description
1 polymer ?
#
loop_
_entity_poly.entity_id
_entity_poly.type
_entity_poly.pdbx_seq_one_letter_code
_entity_poly.pdbx_strand_id
1 'polypeptide(L)'
;MALLDGFRVLQLGGGLAAAVCGRLLADSGAQIRCLGADTQTLLAAHLNHGKRMVARMDAGNADLIVAEGTPAALRASSWDAAALHQRNRDAAIVLIGPFGQSGPQADWPASDLSLFCASGIARLLTGQVDDLDEAPMRPAGEQAAFIGGLAAACAGMHAALLGGAVIDVSVHEALATLAITELARAGLGRPAWPRRRLADGNGATVTILPARDGYVAVSPREDRQWAAWLGVMGSPAWGREPRFARKPDRVENWDALHALMSQWSRAHDKQWIADAAQAAHMPSFPLREPGESLDSAQL
;
A
#
# COMPACT_ATOMS: atom_id res chain seq x y z
N MET A 1 25.38 10.71 10.40
CA MET A 1 24.78 11.80 9.61
C MET A 1 23.56 11.20 8.94
N ALA A 2 22.37 11.75 9.17
CA ALA A 2 21.13 11.28 8.53
C ALA A 2 21.11 11.69 7.04
N LEU A 3 20.34 10.99 6.20
CA LEU A 3 20.27 11.23 4.75
C LEU A 3 19.88 12.69 4.42
N LEU A 4 18.90 13.25 5.18
CA LEU A 4 18.37 14.61 4.97
C LEU A 4 18.80 15.58 6.07
N ASP A 5 19.97 15.38 6.67
CA ASP A 5 20.48 16.29 7.69
C ASP A 5 20.66 17.71 7.12
N GLY A 6 20.07 18.71 7.81
CA GLY A 6 20.02 20.08 7.37
C GLY A 6 18.88 20.45 6.40
N PHE A 7 18.15 19.47 5.84
CA PHE A 7 17.03 19.73 4.93
C PHE A 7 15.79 20.24 5.68
N ARG A 8 15.24 21.37 5.29
CA ARG A 8 14.18 22.10 6.01
C ARG A 8 12.85 21.99 5.26
N VAL A 9 11.85 21.42 5.91
CA VAL A 9 10.52 21.23 5.33
C VAL A 9 9.49 22.04 6.10
N LEU A 10 8.61 22.72 5.38
CA LEU A 10 7.42 23.36 5.92
C LEU A 10 6.18 22.55 5.48
N GLN A 11 5.54 21.88 6.43
CA GLN A 11 4.26 21.19 6.24
C GLN A 11 3.12 22.13 6.60
N LEU A 12 2.13 22.30 5.71
CA LEU A 12 0.98 23.15 5.87
C LEU A 12 -0.32 22.32 5.95
N GLY A 13 -1.09 22.57 7.01
CA GLY A 13 -2.39 21.93 7.24
C GLY A 13 -2.33 20.60 7.98
N GLY A 14 -3.51 20.10 8.35
CA GLY A 14 -3.72 18.85 9.07
C GLY A 14 -4.01 17.65 8.17
N GLY A 15 -3.78 17.77 6.86
CA GLY A 15 -4.01 16.69 5.92
C GLY A 15 -3.16 15.46 6.22
N LEU A 16 -3.74 14.28 6.09
CA LEU A 16 -3.11 13.05 6.52
C LEU A 16 -1.97 12.63 5.59
N ALA A 17 -2.12 12.85 4.28
CA ALA A 17 -1.06 12.54 3.32
C ALA A 17 0.16 13.47 3.50
N ALA A 18 -0.08 14.77 3.78
CA ALA A 18 1.00 15.69 4.13
C ALA A 18 1.68 15.29 5.46
N ALA A 19 0.91 14.79 6.43
CA ALA A 19 1.46 14.32 7.69
C ALA A 19 2.34 13.08 7.51
N VAL A 20 1.93 12.13 6.67
CA VAL A 20 2.74 10.96 6.28
C VAL A 20 4.01 11.39 5.54
N CYS A 21 3.89 12.27 4.55
CA CYS A 21 5.03 12.84 3.82
C CYS A 21 6.05 13.44 4.81
N GLY A 22 5.59 14.34 5.68
CA GLY A 22 6.46 14.97 6.67
C GLY A 22 7.08 13.99 7.66
N ARG A 23 6.37 12.89 8.03
CA ARG A 23 6.91 11.85 8.89
C ARG A 23 8.07 11.09 8.21
N LEU A 24 7.89 10.65 6.97
CA LEU A 24 8.92 9.94 6.22
C LEU A 24 10.19 10.79 6.03
N LEU A 25 10.01 12.08 5.76
CA LEU A 25 11.14 13.01 5.66
C LEU A 25 11.82 13.25 7.01
N ALA A 26 11.06 13.35 8.11
CA ALA A 26 11.61 13.48 9.47
C ALA A 26 12.42 12.26 9.87
N ASP A 27 11.91 11.04 9.61
CA ASP A 27 12.62 9.79 9.90
C ASP A 27 13.93 9.66 9.08
N SER A 28 13.97 10.33 7.91
CA SER A 28 15.18 10.45 7.08
C SER A 28 16.14 11.56 7.54
N GLY A 29 15.78 12.33 8.59
CA GLY A 29 16.62 13.35 9.21
C GLY A 29 16.29 14.79 8.84
N ALA A 30 15.22 15.06 8.06
CA ALA A 30 14.81 16.41 7.73
C ALA A 30 14.22 17.14 8.95
N GLN A 31 14.38 18.46 8.97
CA GLN A 31 13.79 19.33 9.98
C GLN A 31 12.40 19.79 9.54
N ILE A 32 11.36 19.20 10.14
CA ILE A 32 9.98 19.50 9.75
C ILE A 32 9.38 20.57 10.69
N ARG A 33 8.93 21.67 10.10
CA ARG A 33 8.06 22.67 10.77
C ARG A 33 6.63 22.45 10.27
N CYS A 34 5.68 22.29 11.19
CA CYS A 34 4.31 21.95 10.85
C CYS A 34 3.34 23.03 11.35
N LEU A 35 2.55 23.60 10.44
CA LEU A 35 1.51 24.58 10.74
C LEU A 35 0.13 23.93 10.58
N GLY A 36 -0.69 23.96 11.65
CA GLY A 36 -2.08 23.51 11.60
C GLY A 36 -2.28 22.01 11.61
N ALA A 37 -1.29 21.23 12.11
CA ALA A 37 -1.45 19.78 12.25
C ALA A 37 -2.47 19.40 13.33
N ASP A 38 -3.21 18.32 13.08
CA ASP A 38 -3.95 17.63 14.15
C ASP A 38 -2.97 16.96 15.12
N THR A 39 -3.28 17.02 16.42
CA THR A 39 -2.47 16.41 17.49
C THR A 39 -3.32 15.59 18.46
N GLN A 40 -4.60 15.39 18.16
CA GLN A 40 -5.56 14.84 19.12
C GLN A 40 -5.66 13.30 19.07
N THR A 41 -5.29 12.68 17.96
CA THR A 41 -5.41 11.23 17.78
C THR A 41 -4.06 10.51 17.95
N LEU A 42 -4.09 9.20 18.27
CA LEU A 42 -2.88 8.38 18.33
C LEU A 42 -2.14 8.36 16.99
N LEU A 43 -2.87 8.32 15.88
CA LEU A 43 -2.29 8.40 14.55
C LEU A 43 -1.60 9.74 14.32
N ALA A 44 -2.25 10.84 14.71
CA ALA A 44 -1.66 12.17 14.62
C ALA A 44 -0.41 12.31 15.49
N ALA A 45 -0.41 11.76 16.70
CA ALA A 45 0.76 11.73 17.59
C ALA A 45 1.92 10.96 16.95
N HIS A 46 1.63 9.78 16.33
CA HIS A 46 2.63 9.00 15.61
C HIS A 46 3.19 9.76 14.41
N LEU A 47 2.33 10.31 13.55
CA LEU A 47 2.75 11.01 12.34
C LEU A 47 3.47 12.32 12.59
N ASN A 48 3.19 12.98 13.74
CA ASN A 48 3.81 14.25 14.11
C ASN A 48 5.02 14.09 15.05
N HIS A 49 5.38 12.86 15.39
CA HIS A 49 6.60 12.63 16.17
C HIS A 49 7.84 13.16 15.43
N GLY A 50 8.71 13.88 16.16
CA GLY A 50 9.92 14.48 15.59
C GLY A 50 9.70 15.78 14.81
N LYS A 51 8.45 16.27 14.66
CA LYS A 51 8.13 17.54 14.00
C LYS A 51 8.00 18.67 15.00
N ARG A 52 8.36 19.88 14.57
CA ARG A 52 8.19 21.12 15.35
C ARG A 52 6.89 21.81 14.94
N MET A 53 5.92 21.88 15.85
CA MET A 53 4.70 22.66 15.64
C MET A 53 5.02 24.16 15.66
N VAL A 54 4.49 24.92 14.70
CA VAL A 54 4.67 26.36 14.59
C VAL A 54 3.32 27.07 14.53
N ALA A 55 3.24 28.26 15.16
CA ALA A 55 2.01 29.04 15.17
C ALA A 55 1.85 29.95 13.94
N ARG A 56 2.93 30.17 13.20
CA ARG A 56 2.95 31.08 12.03
C ARG A 56 3.72 30.44 10.88
N MET A 57 3.27 30.75 9.66
CA MET A 57 3.97 30.35 8.46
C MET A 57 5.25 31.20 8.31
N ASP A 58 6.38 30.50 8.23
CA ASP A 58 7.66 31.07 7.80
C ASP A 58 8.20 30.20 6.65
N ALA A 59 7.86 30.60 5.45
CA ALA A 59 8.26 29.90 4.22
C ALA A 59 9.70 30.25 3.80
N GLY A 60 10.24 31.39 4.23
CA GLY A 60 11.53 31.93 3.75
C GLY A 60 12.73 31.02 3.98
N ASN A 61 12.65 30.14 4.98
CA ASN A 61 13.73 29.22 5.33
C ASN A 61 13.38 27.74 5.03
N ALA A 62 12.45 27.46 4.11
CA ALA A 62 12.13 26.10 3.70
C ALA A 62 12.83 25.74 2.39
N ASP A 63 13.38 24.54 2.32
CA ASP A 63 13.90 23.94 1.09
C ASP A 63 12.76 23.21 0.35
N LEU A 64 11.74 22.74 1.10
CA LEU A 64 10.53 22.11 0.60
C LEU A 64 9.30 22.61 1.37
N ILE A 65 8.22 22.92 0.65
CA ILE A 65 6.91 23.24 1.21
C ILE A 65 5.94 22.16 0.75
N VAL A 66 5.22 21.56 1.70
CA VAL A 66 4.19 20.53 1.43
C VAL A 66 2.84 21.05 1.91
N ALA A 67 1.85 21.08 1.05
CA ALA A 67 0.46 21.46 1.39
C ALA A 67 -0.53 20.46 0.85
N GLU A 68 -1.59 20.15 1.61
CA GLU A 68 -2.64 19.22 1.21
C GLU A 68 -3.99 19.89 1.18
N GLY A 69 -4.72 19.71 0.09
CA GLY A 69 -6.07 20.22 -0.12
C GLY A 69 -6.49 20.23 -1.57
N THR A 70 -7.79 20.44 -1.79
CA THR A 70 -8.28 20.74 -3.15
C THR A 70 -7.77 22.11 -3.61
N PRO A 71 -7.72 22.39 -4.92
CA PRO A 71 -7.31 23.70 -5.44
C PRO A 71 -8.09 24.87 -4.80
N ALA A 72 -9.39 24.72 -4.59
CA ALA A 72 -10.21 25.73 -3.93
C ALA A 72 -9.81 25.96 -2.48
N ALA A 73 -9.56 24.89 -1.72
CA ALA A 73 -9.15 24.98 -0.33
C ALA A 73 -7.75 25.61 -0.17
N LEU A 74 -6.80 25.24 -1.03
CA LEU A 74 -5.47 25.81 -1.04
C LEU A 74 -5.48 27.31 -1.40
N ARG A 75 -6.28 27.72 -2.40
CA ARG A 75 -6.46 29.15 -2.70
C ARG A 75 -7.07 29.92 -1.53
N ALA A 76 -8.09 29.36 -0.89
CA ALA A 76 -8.73 30.00 0.27
C ALA A 76 -7.75 30.23 1.44
N SER A 77 -6.77 29.34 1.59
CA SER A 77 -5.73 29.44 2.63
C SER A 77 -4.48 30.23 2.16
N SER A 78 -4.41 30.68 0.93
CA SER A 78 -3.20 31.22 0.28
C SER A 78 -2.01 30.26 0.36
N TRP A 79 -2.28 28.98 0.14
CA TRP A 79 -1.31 27.88 0.10
C TRP A 79 -1.22 27.25 -1.29
N ASP A 80 -1.83 27.87 -2.29
CA ASP A 80 -1.66 27.49 -3.69
C ASP A 80 -0.22 27.78 -4.18
N ALA A 81 0.15 27.17 -5.31
CA ALA A 81 1.49 27.27 -5.86
C ALA A 81 1.96 28.71 -6.05
N ALA A 82 1.10 29.60 -6.55
CA ALA A 82 1.47 31.00 -6.81
C ALA A 82 1.76 31.76 -5.51
N ALA A 83 0.87 31.60 -4.52
CA ALA A 83 1.03 32.25 -3.22
C ALA A 83 2.28 31.76 -2.47
N LEU A 84 2.57 30.44 -2.53
CA LEU A 84 3.75 29.87 -1.89
C LEU A 84 5.04 30.28 -2.61
N HIS A 85 5.04 30.28 -3.94
CA HIS A 85 6.20 30.70 -4.74
C HIS A 85 6.55 32.17 -4.57
N GLN A 86 5.54 33.04 -4.35
CA GLN A 86 5.79 34.45 -3.99
C GLN A 86 6.53 34.60 -2.65
N ARG A 87 6.31 33.70 -1.71
CA ARG A 87 6.92 33.73 -0.37
C ARG A 87 8.32 33.13 -0.33
N ASN A 88 8.57 32.14 -1.17
CA ASN A 88 9.88 31.53 -1.32
C ASN A 88 10.02 30.96 -2.74
N ARG A 89 10.83 31.64 -3.58
CA ARG A 89 11.05 31.25 -4.98
C ARG A 89 11.96 30.04 -5.15
N ASP A 90 12.80 29.80 -4.15
CA ASP A 90 13.84 28.77 -4.20
C ASP A 90 13.32 27.44 -3.61
N ALA A 91 12.27 27.48 -2.79
CA ALA A 91 11.69 26.26 -2.22
C ALA A 91 11.02 25.41 -3.30
N ALA A 92 11.22 24.12 -3.23
CA ALA A 92 10.38 23.17 -3.91
C ALA A 92 8.97 23.17 -3.26
N ILE A 93 7.93 22.98 -4.06
CA ILE A 93 6.53 22.98 -3.57
C ILE A 93 5.86 21.67 -4.02
N VAL A 94 5.30 20.95 -3.07
CA VAL A 94 4.46 19.77 -3.33
C VAL A 94 3.03 20.07 -2.86
N LEU A 95 2.09 20.03 -3.78
CA LEU A 95 0.67 20.17 -3.52
C LEU A 95 0.00 18.82 -3.64
N ILE A 96 -0.64 18.35 -2.58
CA ILE A 96 -1.30 17.06 -2.52
C ILE A 96 -2.80 17.29 -2.60
N GLY A 97 -3.47 16.67 -3.57
CA GLY A 97 -4.93 16.71 -3.70
C GLY A 97 -5.53 15.33 -3.86
N PRO A 98 -6.80 15.12 -3.48
CA PRO A 98 -7.46 13.84 -3.74
C PRO A 98 -7.35 13.40 -5.21
N PHE A 99 -7.60 14.34 -6.14
CA PHE A 99 -7.54 14.13 -7.58
C PHE A 99 -6.53 15.06 -8.29
N GLY A 100 -5.55 15.59 -7.54
CA GLY A 100 -4.58 16.57 -8.03
C GLY A 100 -5.12 18.01 -8.04
N GLN A 101 -4.33 18.92 -8.61
CA GLN A 101 -4.62 20.35 -8.61
C GLN A 101 -5.28 20.82 -9.92
N SER A 102 -5.50 19.92 -10.88
CA SER A 102 -6.10 20.22 -12.19
C SER A 102 -7.03 19.11 -12.65
N GLY A 103 -7.85 19.39 -13.67
CA GLY A 103 -8.80 18.43 -14.21
C GLY A 103 -10.21 18.55 -13.64
N PRO A 104 -11.17 17.77 -14.18
CA PRO A 104 -12.60 17.95 -13.89
C PRO A 104 -13.00 17.57 -12.46
N GLN A 105 -12.19 16.78 -11.77
CA GLN A 105 -12.44 16.29 -10.40
C GLN A 105 -11.58 16.97 -9.34
N ALA A 106 -10.74 17.94 -9.71
CA ALA A 106 -9.73 18.50 -8.81
C ALA A 106 -10.32 19.06 -7.50
N ASP A 107 -11.49 19.67 -7.54
CA ASP A 107 -12.17 20.21 -6.35
C ASP A 107 -13.21 19.25 -5.74
N TRP A 108 -13.27 17.99 -6.18
CA TRP A 108 -14.19 17.03 -5.58
C TRP A 108 -13.69 16.57 -4.19
N PRO A 109 -14.59 16.49 -3.20
CA PRO A 109 -14.27 15.89 -1.93
C PRO A 109 -14.10 14.38 -2.11
N ALA A 110 -13.17 13.81 -1.36
CA ALA A 110 -12.94 12.37 -1.35
C ALA A 110 -12.64 11.88 0.07
N SER A 111 -12.95 10.62 0.31
CA SER A 111 -12.52 9.85 1.47
C SER A 111 -11.50 8.80 1.04
N ASP A 112 -10.81 8.20 2.02
CA ASP A 112 -9.90 7.09 1.78
C ASP A 112 -10.58 5.98 0.95
N LEU A 113 -11.77 5.55 1.37
CA LEU A 113 -12.54 4.52 0.67
C LEU A 113 -12.90 4.92 -0.76
N SER A 114 -13.35 6.17 -0.98
CA SER A 114 -13.75 6.61 -2.32
C SER A 114 -12.57 6.65 -3.29
N LEU A 115 -11.39 7.05 -2.84
CA LEU A 115 -10.15 7.03 -3.63
C LEU A 115 -9.71 5.61 -3.95
N PHE A 116 -9.81 4.68 -2.98
CA PHE A 116 -9.54 3.27 -3.24
C PHE A 116 -10.46 2.67 -4.31
N CYS A 117 -11.75 2.98 -4.25
CA CYS A 117 -12.70 2.51 -5.26
C CYS A 117 -12.45 3.16 -6.63
N ALA A 118 -12.20 4.47 -6.66
CA ALA A 118 -11.98 5.22 -7.90
C ALA A 118 -10.70 4.79 -8.63
N SER A 119 -9.64 4.44 -7.90
CA SER A 119 -8.36 4.01 -8.48
C SER A 119 -8.37 2.62 -9.11
N GLY A 120 -9.43 1.83 -8.87
CA GLY A 120 -9.52 0.43 -9.30
C GLY A 120 -8.78 -0.58 -8.42
N ILE A 121 -7.96 -0.13 -7.47
CA ILE A 121 -7.17 -1.04 -6.62
C ILE A 121 -8.07 -1.90 -5.72
N ALA A 122 -9.21 -1.36 -5.26
CA ALA A 122 -10.15 -2.11 -4.42
C ALA A 122 -10.59 -3.44 -5.06
N ARG A 123 -10.78 -3.45 -6.39
CA ARG A 123 -11.14 -4.67 -7.14
C ARG A 123 -10.00 -5.69 -7.17
N LEU A 124 -8.75 -5.24 -7.09
CA LEU A 124 -7.56 -6.09 -7.22
C LEU A 124 -7.12 -6.68 -5.88
N LEU A 125 -7.43 -6.02 -4.76
CA LEU A 125 -6.99 -6.46 -3.42
C LEU A 125 -7.48 -7.86 -3.06
N THR A 126 -8.68 -8.23 -3.47
CA THR A 126 -9.23 -9.56 -3.22
C THR A 126 -8.57 -10.63 -4.09
N GLY A 127 -7.93 -10.23 -5.21
CA GLY A 127 -7.31 -11.16 -6.15
C GLY A 127 -8.33 -12.15 -6.73
N GLN A 128 -7.96 -13.43 -6.72
CA GLN A 128 -8.83 -14.53 -7.09
C GLN A 128 -9.65 -14.96 -5.88
N VAL A 129 -10.97 -15.07 -6.05
CA VAL A 129 -11.92 -15.40 -4.99
C VAL A 129 -12.66 -16.70 -5.32
N ASP A 130 -13.14 -17.37 -4.30
CA ASP A 130 -13.91 -18.59 -4.44
C ASP A 130 -15.40 -18.26 -4.68
N ASP A 131 -15.94 -17.24 -4.05
CA ASP A 131 -17.27 -16.70 -4.31
C ASP A 131 -17.18 -15.43 -5.19
N LEU A 132 -17.70 -15.51 -6.42
CA LEU A 132 -17.68 -14.42 -7.37
C LEU A 132 -18.69 -13.30 -7.05
N ASP A 133 -19.71 -13.59 -6.25
CA ASP A 133 -20.75 -12.64 -5.85
C ASP A 133 -20.33 -11.86 -4.60
N GLU A 134 -19.27 -12.29 -3.90
CA GLU A 134 -18.72 -11.56 -2.76
C GLU A 134 -18.21 -10.18 -3.19
N ALA A 135 -18.63 -9.14 -2.47
CA ALA A 135 -18.17 -7.78 -2.72
C ALA A 135 -16.65 -7.65 -2.47
N PRO A 136 -15.95 -6.77 -3.22
CA PRO A 136 -14.58 -6.43 -2.91
C PRO A 136 -14.42 -5.95 -1.47
N MET A 137 -13.32 -6.34 -0.82
CA MET A 137 -13.04 -5.97 0.56
C MET A 137 -12.78 -4.45 0.67
N ARG A 138 -13.24 -3.88 1.77
CA ARG A 138 -12.85 -2.54 2.19
C ARG A 138 -11.49 -2.64 2.90
N PRO A 139 -10.47 -1.89 2.47
CA PRO A 139 -9.22 -1.81 3.23
C PRO A 139 -9.47 -1.13 4.59
N ALA A 140 -8.76 -1.58 5.60
CA ALA A 140 -8.75 -0.94 6.91
C ALA A 140 -7.69 0.16 6.95
N GLY A 141 -7.90 1.17 7.80
CA GLY A 141 -6.99 2.29 7.98
C GLY A 141 -7.05 3.32 6.85
N GLU A 142 -6.07 4.20 6.84
CA GLU A 142 -5.98 5.36 5.94
C GLU A 142 -5.00 5.08 4.78
N GLN A 143 -5.23 3.99 4.05
CA GLN A 143 -4.30 3.48 3.03
C GLN A 143 -4.03 4.48 1.90
N ALA A 144 -5.08 5.18 1.44
CA ALA A 144 -4.95 6.18 0.39
C ALA A 144 -4.03 7.33 0.81
N ALA A 145 -4.22 7.83 2.03
CA ALA A 145 -3.40 8.90 2.58
C ALA A 145 -1.93 8.46 2.74
N PHE A 146 -1.67 7.21 3.18
CA PHE A 146 -0.30 6.69 3.29
C PHE A 146 0.38 6.58 1.93
N ILE A 147 -0.30 6.07 0.91
CA ILE A 147 0.26 5.98 -0.45
C ILE A 147 0.47 7.38 -1.06
N GLY A 148 -0.50 8.28 -0.90
CA GLY A 148 -0.35 9.67 -1.33
C GLY A 148 0.80 10.39 -0.65
N GLY A 149 0.95 10.19 0.66
CA GLY A 149 2.05 10.76 1.45
C GLY A 149 3.43 10.22 1.05
N LEU A 150 3.54 8.92 0.76
CA LEU A 150 4.76 8.32 0.22
C LEU A 150 5.12 8.91 -1.14
N ALA A 151 4.14 8.98 -2.06
CA ALA A 151 4.34 9.60 -3.37
C ALA A 151 4.79 11.07 -3.23
N ALA A 152 4.18 11.82 -2.31
CA ALA A 152 4.56 13.20 -2.03
C ALA A 152 5.96 13.33 -1.45
N ALA A 153 6.41 12.41 -0.59
CA ALA A 153 7.78 12.41 -0.07
C ALA A 153 8.80 12.18 -1.19
N CYS A 154 8.56 11.19 -2.05
CA CYS A 154 9.41 10.93 -3.23
C CYS A 154 9.43 12.14 -4.19
N ALA A 155 8.26 12.72 -4.49
CA ALA A 155 8.12 13.88 -5.35
C ALA A 155 8.83 15.11 -4.76
N GLY A 156 8.71 15.33 -3.45
CA GLY A 156 9.37 16.42 -2.73
C GLY A 156 10.88 16.34 -2.77
N MET A 157 11.44 15.15 -2.57
CA MET A 157 12.88 14.93 -2.72
C MET A 157 13.36 15.20 -4.15
N HIS A 158 12.61 14.74 -5.15
CA HIS A 158 12.93 14.99 -6.56
C HIS A 158 12.85 16.49 -6.89
N ALA A 159 11.79 17.18 -6.44
CA ALA A 159 11.62 18.63 -6.64
C ALA A 159 12.76 19.44 -6.00
N ALA A 160 13.21 19.05 -4.81
CA ALA A 160 14.32 19.71 -4.13
C ALA A 160 15.64 19.62 -4.90
N LEU A 161 15.88 18.50 -5.60
CA LEU A 161 17.05 18.34 -6.47
C LEU A 161 17.00 19.26 -7.71
N LEU A 162 15.79 19.59 -8.19
CA LEU A 162 15.60 20.49 -9.34
C LEU A 162 15.66 21.98 -8.95
N GLY A 163 15.46 22.33 -7.67
CA GLY A 163 15.37 23.70 -7.17
C GLY A 163 14.10 24.43 -7.64
N GLY A 164 13.30 24.95 -6.72
CA GLY A 164 12.12 25.79 -7.01
C GLY A 164 10.98 25.12 -7.81
N ALA A 165 11.00 23.83 -7.99
CA ALA A 165 9.99 23.10 -8.75
C ALA A 165 8.65 23.02 -7.99
N VAL A 166 7.53 23.07 -8.73
CA VAL A 166 6.18 22.82 -8.21
C VAL A 166 5.71 21.46 -8.73
N ILE A 167 5.32 20.58 -7.83
CA ILE A 167 4.81 19.25 -8.17
C ILE A 167 3.39 19.09 -7.63
N ASP A 168 2.50 18.66 -8.50
CA ASP A 168 1.14 18.24 -8.20
C ASP A 168 1.13 16.74 -7.91
N VAL A 169 0.60 16.34 -6.76
CA VAL A 169 0.44 14.93 -6.35
C VAL A 169 -1.03 14.61 -6.18
N SER A 170 -1.55 13.81 -7.07
CA SER A 170 -2.88 13.21 -6.99
C SER A 170 -2.83 11.92 -6.17
N VAL A 171 -3.57 11.86 -5.07
CA VAL A 171 -3.68 10.62 -4.26
C VAL A 171 -4.35 9.51 -5.09
N HIS A 172 -5.35 9.86 -5.89
CA HIS A 172 -6.00 8.93 -6.81
C HIS A 172 -5.01 8.29 -7.79
N GLU A 173 -4.14 9.11 -8.43
CA GLU A 173 -3.13 8.60 -9.36
C GLU A 173 -2.06 7.77 -8.65
N ALA A 174 -1.64 8.19 -7.46
CA ALA A 174 -0.70 7.41 -6.64
C ALA A 174 -1.25 6.01 -6.33
N LEU A 175 -2.54 5.91 -5.97
CA LEU A 175 -3.22 4.62 -5.78
C LEU A 175 -3.32 3.83 -7.09
N ALA A 176 -3.64 4.48 -8.20
CA ALA A 176 -3.77 3.83 -9.50
C ALA A 176 -2.46 3.15 -9.94
N THR A 177 -1.29 3.65 -9.50
CA THR A 177 -0.01 2.98 -9.78
C THR A 177 0.08 1.58 -9.18
N LEU A 178 -0.64 1.29 -8.09
CA LEU A 178 -0.70 -0.05 -7.52
C LEU A 178 -1.49 -1.03 -8.40
N ALA A 179 -2.35 -0.51 -9.28
CA ALA A 179 -3.12 -1.26 -10.27
C ALA A 179 -2.45 -1.27 -11.66
N ILE A 180 -1.17 -0.98 -11.77
CA ILE A 180 -0.47 -0.73 -13.05
C ILE A 180 -0.62 -1.86 -14.06
N THR A 181 -0.64 -3.12 -13.61
CA THR A 181 -0.84 -4.29 -14.49
C THR A 181 -2.22 -4.25 -15.17
N GLU A 182 -3.26 -3.90 -14.41
CA GLU A 182 -4.62 -3.78 -14.96
C GLU A 182 -4.78 -2.54 -15.84
N LEU A 183 -4.15 -1.44 -15.47
CA LEU A 183 -4.12 -0.24 -16.29
C LEU A 183 -3.42 -0.51 -17.63
N ALA A 184 -2.29 -1.21 -17.62
CA ALA A 184 -1.59 -1.61 -18.85
C ALA A 184 -2.45 -2.54 -19.72
N ARG A 185 -3.15 -3.50 -19.11
CA ARG A 185 -4.10 -4.39 -19.82
C ARG A 185 -5.22 -3.60 -20.47
N ALA A 186 -5.83 -2.68 -19.72
CA ALA A 186 -6.90 -1.82 -20.24
C ALA A 186 -6.40 -0.93 -21.39
N GLY A 187 -5.22 -0.33 -21.25
CA GLY A 187 -4.58 0.47 -22.29
C GLY A 187 -4.28 -0.32 -23.59
N LEU A 188 -4.11 -1.63 -23.49
CA LEU A 188 -3.95 -2.55 -24.62
C LEU A 188 -5.28 -3.14 -25.11
N GLY A 189 -6.43 -2.62 -24.66
CA GLY A 189 -7.77 -3.13 -25.02
C GLY A 189 -8.05 -4.54 -24.52
N ARG A 190 -7.33 -5.02 -23.51
CA ARG A 190 -7.53 -6.37 -22.96
C ARG A 190 -8.54 -6.33 -21.82
N PRO A 191 -9.38 -7.37 -21.64
CA PRO A 191 -10.30 -7.43 -20.52
C PRO A 191 -9.53 -7.48 -19.19
N ALA A 192 -10.13 -6.96 -18.12
CA ALA A 192 -9.60 -7.10 -16.76
C ALA A 192 -9.41 -8.59 -16.40
N TRP A 193 -8.46 -8.87 -15.51
CA TRP A 193 -8.30 -10.21 -14.97
C TRP A 193 -9.60 -10.66 -14.30
N PRO A 194 -10.08 -11.87 -14.61
CA PRO A 194 -11.25 -12.41 -13.93
C PRO A 194 -10.92 -12.64 -12.44
N ARG A 195 -11.90 -12.44 -11.58
CA ARG A 195 -11.77 -12.76 -10.15
C ARG A 195 -11.71 -14.28 -9.89
N ARG A 196 -12.23 -15.09 -10.80
CA ARG A 196 -12.12 -16.55 -10.70
C ARG A 196 -10.67 -17.02 -10.83
N ARG A 197 -10.37 -18.13 -10.19
CA ARG A 197 -9.06 -18.79 -10.25
C ARG A 197 -8.77 -19.28 -11.67
N LEU A 198 -7.56 -19.02 -12.15
CA LEU A 198 -7.11 -19.42 -13.48
C LEU A 198 -5.83 -20.24 -13.41
N ALA A 199 -5.71 -21.27 -14.25
CA ALA A 199 -4.52 -22.12 -14.34
C ALA A 199 -3.25 -21.33 -14.76
N ASP A 200 -3.39 -20.38 -15.67
CA ASP A 200 -2.29 -19.57 -16.19
C ASP A 200 -1.90 -18.43 -15.25
N GLY A 201 -2.70 -18.15 -14.22
CA GLY A 201 -2.46 -17.09 -13.25
C GLY A 201 -1.39 -17.46 -12.23
N ASN A 202 -0.67 -16.45 -11.74
CA ASN A 202 0.27 -16.60 -10.63
C ASN A 202 -0.43 -17.05 -9.33
N GLY A 203 -1.73 -16.81 -9.20
CA GLY A 203 -2.55 -17.17 -8.05
C GLY A 203 -3.17 -18.57 -8.12
N ALA A 204 -2.95 -19.36 -9.19
CA ALA A 204 -3.66 -20.63 -9.41
C ALA A 204 -3.64 -21.58 -8.20
N THR A 205 -2.52 -21.67 -7.50
CA THR A 205 -2.31 -22.54 -6.33
C THR A 205 -1.88 -21.75 -5.09
N VAL A 206 -1.95 -20.42 -5.14
CA VAL A 206 -1.69 -19.52 -4.00
C VAL A 206 -2.97 -19.41 -3.18
N THR A 207 -2.86 -19.56 -1.86
CA THR A 207 -4.01 -19.48 -0.97
C THR A 207 -3.60 -19.16 0.47
N ILE A 208 -4.60 -18.83 1.28
CA ILE A 208 -4.48 -18.74 2.73
C ILE A 208 -5.22 -19.94 3.32
N LEU A 209 -4.51 -20.75 4.09
CA LEU A 209 -5.06 -21.93 4.75
C LEU A 209 -5.30 -21.65 6.24
N PRO A 210 -6.37 -22.18 6.83
CA PRO A 210 -6.54 -22.16 8.27
C PRO A 210 -5.47 -23.03 8.93
N ALA A 211 -4.88 -22.55 10.03
CA ALA A 211 -3.96 -23.29 10.88
C ALA A 211 -4.61 -23.49 12.26
N ARG A 212 -3.95 -24.19 13.18
CA ARG A 212 -4.47 -24.42 14.53
C ARG A 212 -4.64 -23.12 15.33
N ASP A 213 -3.77 -22.15 15.08
CA ASP A 213 -3.65 -20.87 15.80
C ASP A 213 -3.84 -19.64 14.91
N GLY A 214 -4.53 -19.78 13.78
CA GLY A 214 -4.80 -18.68 12.86
C GLY A 214 -4.74 -19.11 11.40
N TYR A 215 -3.97 -18.42 10.57
CA TYR A 215 -3.88 -18.66 9.14
C TYR A 215 -2.43 -18.64 8.64
N VAL A 216 -2.18 -19.33 7.54
CA VAL A 216 -0.88 -19.36 6.86
C VAL A 216 -1.07 -19.17 5.35
N ALA A 217 -0.31 -18.26 4.76
CA ALA A 217 -0.25 -18.11 3.31
C ALA A 217 0.72 -19.14 2.72
N VAL A 218 0.30 -19.81 1.65
CA VAL A 218 1.11 -20.78 0.91
C VAL A 218 1.08 -20.46 -0.58
N SER A 219 2.24 -20.55 -1.24
CA SER A 219 2.38 -20.08 -2.62
C SER A 219 3.16 -21.07 -3.51
N PRO A 220 2.69 -22.31 -3.69
CA PRO A 220 3.32 -23.31 -4.57
C PRO A 220 2.99 -23.04 -6.05
N ARG A 221 3.67 -22.08 -6.68
CA ARG A 221 3.38 -21.61 -8.05
C ARG A 221 3.89 -22.55 -9.13
N GLU A 222 5.02 -23.20 -8.88
CA GLU A 222 5.70 -24.10 -9.81
C GLU A 222 5.54 -25.55 -9.37
N ASP A 223 5.65 -26.50 -10.31
CA ASP A 223 5.51 -27.93 -9.99
C ASP A 223 6.56 -28.42 -8.99
N ARG A 224 7.77 -27.83 -8.99
CA ARG A 224 8.79 -28.12 -7.97
C ARG A 224 8.33 -27.70 -6.58
N GLN A 225 7.73 -26.50 -6.47
CA GLN A 225 7.21 -25.98 -5.21
C GLN A 225 5.98 -26.77 -4.75
N TRP A 226 5.15 -27.22 -5.70
CA TRP A 226 4.02 -28.10 -5.41
C TRP A 226 4.49 -29.44 -4.84
N ALA A 227 5.51 -30.06 -5.45
CA ALA A 227 6.10 -31.29 -4.94
C ALA A 227 6.71 -31.12 -3.53
N ALA A 228 7.40 -30.00 -3.30
CA ALA A 228 7.92 -29.64 -1.99
C ALA A 228 6.80 -29.46 -0.95
N TRP A 229 5.69 -28.80 -1.34
CA TRP A 229 4.53 -28.63 -0.48
C TRP A 229 3.87 -29.97 -0.11
N LEU A 230 3.72 -30.88 -1.07
CA LEU A 230 3.26 -32.25 -0.77
C LEU A 230 4.20 -32.95 0.21
N GLY A 231 5.51 -32.75 0.07
CA GLY A 231 6.51 -33.29 1.00
C GLY A 231 6.33 -32.77 2.43
N VAL A 232 6.08 -31.48 2.61
CA VAL A 232 5.78 -30.84 3.90
C VAL A 232 4.53 -31.47 4.56
N MET A 233 3.53 -31.79 3.75
CA MET A 233 2.31 -32.48 4.21
C MET A 233 2.49 -33.98 4.46
N GLY A 234 3.71 -34.52 4.36
CA GLY A 234 3.98 -35.93 4.54
C GLY A 234 3.65 -36.82 3.32
N SER A 235 3.62 -36.22 2.15
CA SER A 235 3.33 -36.89 0.87
C SER A 235 2.00 -37.67 0.90
N PRO A 236 0.87 -37.01 1.18
CA PRO A 236 -0.42 -37.67 1.34
C PRO A 236 -0.83 -38.42 0.07
N ALA A 237 -1.57 -39.52 0.23
CA ALA A 237 -1.97 -40.39 -0.90
C ALA A 237 -2.76 -39.61 -1.97
N TRP A 238 -3.63 -38.68 -1.55
CA TRP A 238 -4.41 -37.88 -2.49
C TRP A 238 -3.54 -36.95 -3.37
N GLY A 239 -2.33 -36.59 -2.94
CA GLY A 239 -1.39 -35.76 -3.72
C GLY A 239 -0.91 -36.44 -5.01
N ARG A 240 -1.12 -37.78 -5.15
CA ARG A 240 -0.80 -38.59 -6.35
C ARG A 240 -2.01 -38.83 -7.26
N GLU A 241 -3.19 -38.32 -6.88
CA GLU A 241 -4.38 -38.50 -7.70
C GLU A 241 -4.27 -37.69 -9.01
N PRO A 242 -4.72 -38.24 -10.17
CA PRO A 242 -4.63 -37.56 -11.46
C PRO A 242 -5.26 -36.16 -11.47
N ARG A 243 -6.35 -35.94 -10.70
CA ARG A 243 -7.04 -34.66 -10.59
C ARG A 243 -6.23 -33.56 -9.91
N PHE A 244 -5.06 -33.87 -9.36
CA PHE A 244 -4.15 -32.89 -8.75
C PHE A 244 -2.75 -32.90 -9.39
N ALA A 245 -2.54 -33.72 -10.44
CA ALA A 245 -1.23 -33.92 -11.03
C ALA A 245 -0.67 -32.65 -11.69
N ARG A 246 -1.46 -31.96 -12.50
CA ARG A 246 -1.06 -30.77 -13.23
C ARG A 246 -1.73 -29.52 -12.63
N LYS A 247 -1.13 -28.36 -12.85
CA LYS A 247 -1.66 -27.08 -12.37
C LYS A 247 -3.11 -26.81 -12.84
N PRO A 248 -3.50 -27.03 -14.12
CA PRO A 248 -4.89 -26.90 -14.54
C PRO A 248 -5.85 -27.82 -13.77
N ASP A 249 -5.45 -29.07 -13.57
CA ASP A 249 -6.28 -30.06 -12.87
C ASP A 249 -6.50 -29.65 -11.41
N ARG A 250 -5.47 -29.08 -10.76
CA ARG A 250 -5.57 -28.51 -9.39
C ARG A 250 -6.55 -27.34 -9.31
N VAL A 251 -6.56 -26.47 -10.32
CA VAL A 251 -7.49 -25.34 -10.40
C VAL A 251 -8.92 -25.80 -10.63
N GLU A 252 -9.13 -26.77 -11.53
CA GLU A 252 -10.45 -27.35 -11.79
C GLU A 252 -11.04 -28.04 -10.56
N ASN A 253 -10.20 -28.69 -9.76
CA ASN A 253 -10.61 -29.42 -8.56
C ASN A 253 -10.26 -28.63 -7.28
N TRP A 254 -10.26 -27.29 -7.35
CA TRP A 254 -9.75 -26.42 -6.28
C TRP A 254 -10.44 -26.65 -4.94
N ASP A 255 -11.76 -26.72 -4.90
CA ASP A 255 -12.51 -26.84 -3.64
C ASP A 255 -12.14 -28.12 -2.88
N ALA A 256 -12.04 -29.23 -3.61
CA ALA A 256 -11.61 -30.50 -3.02
C ALA A 256 -10.16 -30.44 -2.55
N LEU A 257 -9.27 -29.83 -3.33
CA LEU A 257 -7.87 -29.64 -2.98
C LEU A 257 -7.71 -28.76 -1.74
N HIS A 258 -8.41 -27.62 -1.72
CA HIS A 258 -8.37 -26.67 -0.62
C HIS A 258 -8.89 -27.31 0.68
N ALA A 259 -9.96 -28.10 0.61
CA ALA A 259 -10.49 -28.83 1.75
C ALA A 259 -9.46 -29.83 2.34
N LEU A 260 -8.77 -30.60 1.47
CA LEU A 260 -7.74 -31.56 1.89
C LEU A 260 -6.53 -30.86 2.53
N MET A 261 -6.05 -29.78 1.93
CA MET A 261 -4.97 -28.98 2.50
C MET A 261 -5.38 -28.35 3.85
N SER A 262 -6.62 -27.83 3.92
CA SER A 262 -7.16 -27.21 5.13
C SER A 262 -7.34 -28.22 6.26
N GLN A 263 -7.74 -29.46 5.95
CA GLN A 263 -7.83 -30.53 6.97
C GLN A 263 -6.47 -30.82 7.59
N TRP A 264 -5.40 -30.86 6.79
CA TRP A 264 -4.06 -31.07 7.27
C TRP A 264 -3.53 -29.85 8.05
N SER A 265 -3.67 -28.63 7.52
CA SER A 265 -3.10 -27.42 8.10
C SER A 265 -3.71 -27.06 9.45
N ARG A 266 -5.00 -27.34 9.71
CA ARG A 266 -5.67 -27.15 11.01
C ARG A 266 -5.03 -27.95 12.16
N ALA A 267 -4.26 -28.98 11.86
CA ALA A 267 -3.57 -29.78 12.87
C ALA A 267 -2.21 -29.20 13.30
N HIS A 268 -1.74 -28.15 12.60
CA HIS A 268 -0.40 -27.58 12.78
C HIS A 268 -0.46 -26.08 13.07
N ASP A 269 0.54 -25.56 13.80
CA ASP A 269 0.67 -24.12 14.04
C ASP A 269 1.12 -23.39 12.77
N LYS A 270 0.61 -22.18 12.55
CA LYS A 270 0.90 -21.34 11.38
C LYS A 270 2.41 -21.10 11.19
N GLN A 271 3.14 -20.87 12.29
CA GLN A 271 4.59 -20.66 12.24
C GLN A 271 5.32 -21.94 11.84
N TRP A 272 4.95 -23.09 12.42
CA TRP A 272 5.57 -24.37 12.08
C TRP A 272 5.36 -24.71 10.59
N ILE A 273 4.13 -24.49 10.07
CA ILE A 273 3.84 -24.72 8.63
C ILE A 273 4.76 -23.84 7.77
N ALA A 274 4.87 -22.56 8.10
CA ALA A 274 5.67 -21.61 7.34
C ALA A 274 7.17 -22.01 7.36
N ASP A 275 7.71 -22.36 8.52
CA ASP A 275 9.12 -22.76 8.69
C ASP A 275 9.44 -24.03 7.91
N ALA A 276 8.58 -25.06 8.02
CA ALA A 276 8.72 -26.31 7.28
C ALA A 276 8.64 -26.09 5.75
N ALA A 277 7.72 -25.23 5.29
CA ALA A 277 7.59 -24.88 3.88
C ALA A 277 8.81 -24.10 3.37
N GLN A 278 9.30 -23.12 4.11
CA GLN A 278 10.50 -22.36 3.75
C GLN A 278 11.75 -23.25 3.71
N ALA A 279 11.91 -24.15 4.68
CA ALA A 279 13.00 -25.13 4.68
C ALA A 279 12.97 -26.05 3.44
N ALA A 280 11.77 -26.31 2.88
CA ALA A 280 11.57 -27.04 1.65
C ALA A 280 11.62 -26.15 0.39
N HIS A 281 12.05 -24.88 0.49
CA HIS A 281 12.09 -23.90 -0.59
C HIS A 281 10.72 -23.61 -1.23
N MET A 282 9.65 -23.70 -0.47
CA MET A 282 8.29 -23.36 -0.86
C MET A 282 7.88 -22.04 -0.16
N PRO A 283 7.48 -21.00 -0.90
CA PRO A 283 7.10 -19.73 -0.31
C PRO A 283 5.86 -19.85 0.59
N SER A 284 6.03 -19.51 1.85
CA SER A 284 4.98 -19.53 2.87
C SER A 284 5.29 -18.51 3.97
N PHE A 285 4.24 -17.95 4.58
CA PHE A 285 4.38 -17.07 5.74
C PHE A 285 3.13 -17.13 6.63
N PRO A 286 3.27 -17.07 7.96
CA PRO A 286 2.12 -17.01 8.84
C PRO A 286 1.39 -15.67 8.66
N LEU A 287 0.05 -15.70 8.65
CA LEU A 287 -0.73 -14.46 8.76
C LEU A 287 -0.57 -13.92 10.17
N ARG A 288 0.11 -12.80 10.30
CA ARG A 288 0.38 -12.17 11.59
C ARG A 288 -0.75 -11.23 11.97
N GLU A 289 -1.11 -11.26 13.23
CA GLU A 289 -1.84 -10.16 13.87
C GLU A 289 -0.90 -8.95 14.03
N PRO A 290 -1.43 -7.71 14.08
CA PRO A 290 -0.58 -6.52 14.22
C PRO A 290 0.38 -6.58 15.42
N GLY A 291 -0.05 -7.13 16.56
CA GLY A 291 0.80 -7.33 17.73
C GLY A 291 1.99 -8.27 17.47
N GLU A 292 1.73 -9.39 16.78
CA GLU A 292 2.79 -10.35 16.42
C GLU A 292 3.81 -9.73 15.44
N SER A 293 3.40 -8.72 14.68
CA SER A 293 4.32 -7.99 13.79
C SER A 293 5.29 -7.13 14.58
N LEU A 294 4.86 -6.53 15.70
CA LEU A 294 5.73 -5.75 16.58
C LEU A 294 6.79 -6.60 17.28
N ASP A 295 6.48 -7.88 17.53
CA ASP A 295 7.43 -8.84 18.15
C ASP A 295 8.40 -9.45 17.12
N SER A 296 8.32 -9.04 15.86
CA SER A 296 9.20 -9.54 14.80
C SER A 296 10.62 -9.02 14.96
N ALA A 297 11.60 -9.92 14.92
CA ALA A 297 13.02 -9.54 14.92
C ALA A 297 13.41 -8.67 13.71
N GLN A 298 12.56 -8.57 12.67
CA GLN A 298 12.80 -7.72 11.51
C GLN A 298 12.34 -6.28 11.73
N LEU A 299 11.34 -6.03 12.60
CA LEU A 299 10.87 -4.68 12.97
C LEU A 299 11.57 -4.22 14.23
#